data_c1e7a18e0b74108b0e2a7c4f9568923c
#
_entry.id   c1e7a18e0b74108b0e2a7c4f9568923c
#
_cell.length_a   1.000
_cell.length_b   1.000
_cell.length_c   1.000
_cell.angle_alpha   90.00
_cell.angle_beta   90.00
_cell.angle_gamma   90.00
#
_symmetry.space_group_name_H-M   'P 1'
#
loop_
_entity.id
_entity.type
_entity.pdbx_description
1 polymer ?
#
loop_
_entity_poly.entity_id
_entity_poly.type
_entity_poly.pdbx_seq_one_letter_code
_entity_poly.pdbx_strand_id
1 'polypeptide(L)'
;MLGWTEEDLDNKESKNELESNRVYKLVDTCSAEFESKTPYLYSTNGVSNDDTTTNKKKVVVIGSGPNRIGQGIEFDYCCVHGISSLKENGFEAIMINSNPETVSTDYDTADKLYFEPLTWREVKSVLNREKPDSVIIQLGGQTPLKLAKNISKEGFNIAGSSLDVIDKTEDRDLFQKLCLDQNIRQPESKIAKNENELVEAVKEIGFPVLLRPSYVLGGRAMRVVQSDEELENYLDILASADEDGNPFKSGPLLVDQFLTDTIEIDVDLISDGKE
;
A
#
# COMPACT_ATOMS: atom_id res chain seq x y z
N MET A 1 -28.14 1.01 -3.78
CA MET A 1 -27.00 0.68 -2.88
C MET A 1 -27.50 0.83 -1.45
N LEU A 2 -27.16 -0.09 -0.56
CA LEU A 2 -27.71 -0.14 0.81
C LEU A 2 -27.10 0.92 1.74
N GLY A 3 -26.14 1.71 1.29
CA GLY A 3 -25.49 2.78 2.06
C GLY A 3 -24.76 2.32 3.34
N TRP A 4 -24.37 1.05 3.40
CA TRP A 4 -23.65 0.48 4.55
C TRP A 4 -22.16 0.80 4.44
N THR A 5 -21.56 1.15 5.58
CA THR A 5 -20.11 1.29 5.75
C THR A 5 -19.46 -0.06 6.06
N GLU A 6 -18.13 -0.16 5.97
CA GLU A 6 -17.40 -1.34 6.45
C GLU A 6 -17.69 -1.63 7.93
N GLU A 7 -17.80 -0.60 8.75
CA GLU A 7 -18.13 -0.72 10.18
C GLU A 7 -19.55 -1.27 10.40
N ASP A 8 -20.51 -0.93 9.53
CA ASP A 8 -21.86 -1.49 9.57
C ASP A 8 -21.86 -2.98 9.19
N LEU A 9 -20.99 -3.38 8.25
CA LEU A 9 -20.82 -4.77 7.86
C LEU A 9 -20.14 -5.57 8.97
N ASP A 10 -19.07 -5.06 9.55
CA ASP A 10 -18.36 -5.69 10.67
C ASP A 10 -19.27 -5.85 11.90
N ASN A 11 -20.09 -4.84 12.22
CA ASN A 11 -21.05 -4.91 13.32
C ASN A 11 -22.21 -5.89 13.06
N LYS A 12 -22.60 -6.11 11.80
CA LYS A 12 -23.63 -7.09 11.46
C LYS A 12 -23.09 -8.51 11.36
N GLU A 13 -21.87 -8.69 10.87
CA GLU A 13 -21.22 -10.00 10.77
C GLU A 13 -20.82 -10.55 12.15
N SER A 14 -20.41 -9.68 13.10
CA SER A 14 -20.18 -10.10 14.48
C SER A 14 -21.45 -10.62 15.17
N LYS A 15 -22.62 -10.34 14.61
CA LYS A 15 -23.93 -10.84 15.07
C LYS A 15 -24.49 -11.99 14.23
N ASN A 16 -23.88 -12.31 13.09
CA ASN A 16 -24.36 -13.34 12.18
C ASN A 16 -23.34 -14.47 12.03
N GLU A 17 -23.84 -15.70 11.92
CA GLU A 17 -23.13 -16.96 11.69
C GLU A 17 -22.22 -16.99 10.43
N LEU A 18 -22.09 -15.88 9.67
CA LEU A 18 -21.37 -15.81 8.40
C LEU A 18 -19.85 -15.98 8.56
N GLU A 19 -19.24 -15.44 9.63
CA GLU A 19 -17.83 -15.71 9.89
C GLU A 19 -17.56 -17.12 10.40
N SER A 20 -18.50 -17.71 11.12
CA SER A 20 -18.36 -19.07 11.64
C SER A 20 -18.34 -20.14 10.53
N ASN A 21 -18.85 -19.82 9.35
CA ASN A 21 -18.97 -20.71 8.20
C ASN A 21 -18.03 -20.36 7.03
N ARG A 22 -17.08 -19.45 7.25
CA ARG A 22 -16.07 -19.11 6.22
C ARG A 22 -15.12 -20.29 6.05
N VAL A 23 -15.04 -20.78 4.84
CA VAL A 23 -14.12 -21.83 4.42
C VAL A 23 -13.33 -21.39 3.19
N TYR A 24 -12.22 -22.04 2.97
CA TYR A 24 -11.37 -21.79 1.79
C TYR A 24 -11.42 -22.98 0.86
N LYS A 25 -11.69 -22.70 -0.40
CA LYS A 25 -11.82 -23.68 -1.47
C LYS A 25 -10.67 -23.50 -2.46
N LEU A 26 -10.19 -24.62 -3.01
CA LEU A 26 -9.28 -24.63 -4.13
C LEU A 26 -10.01 -24.25 -5.42
N VAL A 27 -9.34 -23.42 -6.25
CA VAL A 27 -9.84 -23.12 -7.59
C VAL A 27 -9.62 -24.34 -8.47
N ASP A 28 -10.70 -24.92 -8.98
CA ASP A 28 -10.64 -25.97 -9.98
C ASP A 28 -10.53 -25.36 -11.38
N THR A 29 -9.35 -25.43 -11.97
CA THR A 29 -9.06 -24.93 -13.33
C THR A 29 -9.34 -25.97 -14.41
N CYS A 30 -9.75 -27.19 -14.04
CA CYS A 30 -9.94 -28.32 -14.95
C CYS A 30 -11.41 -28.78 -15.08
N SER A 31 -12.36 -28.00 -14.53
CA SER A 31 -13.79 -28.32 -14.59
C SER A 31 -14.13 -29.73 -14.09
N ALA A 32 -13.41 -30.21 -13.10
CA ALA A 32 -13.50 -31.56 -12.53
C ALA A 32 -13.20 -32.73 -13.51
N GLU A 33 -12.63 -32.44 -14.69
CA GLU A 33 -12.17 -33.50 -15.61
C GLU A 33 -10.87 -34.15 -15.12
N PHE A 34 -10.03 -33.39 -14.45
CA PHE A 34 -8.77 -33.84 -13.86
C PHE A 34 -8.58 -33.22 -12.48
N GLU A 35 -7.76 -33.85 -11.65
CA GLU A 35 -7.37 -33.26 -10.36
C GLU A 35 -6.61 -31.92 -10.58
N SER A 36 -7.17 -30.82 -10.11
CA SER A 36 -6.51 -29.51 -10.15
C SER A 36 -5.43 -29.42 -9.08
N LYS A 37 -4.20 -29.09 -9.49
CA LYS A 37 -3.04 -28.90 -8.59
C LYS A 37 -2.66 -27.44 -8.49
N THR A 38 -3.62 -26.55 -8.37
CA THR A 38 -3.36 -25.12 -8.20
C THR A 38 -3.17 -24.76 -6.73
N PRO A 39 -2.30 -23.78 -6.39
CA PRO A 39 -2.18 -23.27 -5.03
C PRO A 39 -3.27 -22.25 -4.67
N TYR A 40 -4.27 -22.09 -5.53
CA TYR A 40 -5.25 -21.00 -5.50
C TYR A 40 -6.40 -21.31 -4.54
N LEU A 41 -6.53 -20.44 -3.55
CA LEU A 41 -7.58 -20.51 -2.53
C LEU A 41 -8.44 -19.25 -2.58
N TYR A 42 -9.74 -19.40 -2.37
CA TYR A 42 -10.69 -18.31 -2.21
C TYR A 42 -11.67 -18.62 -1.07
N SER A 43 -12.13 -17.58 -0.39
CA SER A 43 -13.10 -17.74 0.69
C SER A 43 -14.54 -17.90 0.15
N THR A 44 -15.30 -18.72 0.84
CA THR A 44 -16.74 -18.89 0.61
C THR A 44 -17.43 -19.33 1.90
N ASN A 45 -18.75 -19.37 1.90
CA ASN A 45 -19.52 -19.98 2.97
C ASN A 45 -19.68 -21.48 2.69
N GLY A 46 -19.35 -22.30 3.67
CA GLY A 46 -19.40 -23.75 3.50
C GLY A 46 -19.15 -24.52 4.79
N VAL A 47 -18.99 -25.84 4.64
CA VAL A 47 -18.83 -26.74 5.78
C VAL A 47 -17.37 -27.15 6.02
N SER A 48 -16.55 -27.18 4.97
CA SER A 48 -15.16 -27.67 5.05
C SER A 48 -14.24 -26.91 4.12
N ASN A 49 -12.99 -26.80 4.54
CA ASN A 49 -11.89 -26.32 3.68
C ASN A 49 -11.45 -27.45 2.73
N ASP A 50 -10.95 -27.09 1.54
CA ASP A 50 -10.41 -28.05 0.58
C ASP A 50 -8.93 -28.37 0.84
N ASP A 51 -8.23 -27.49 1.58
CA ASP A 51 -6.85 -27.72 1.96
C ASP A 51 -6.67 -27.75 3.47
N THR A 52 -5.53 -28.25 3.91
CA THR A 52 -5.10 -28.25 5.32
C THR A 52 -3.94 -27.29 5.52
N THR A 53 -3.93 -26.64 6.68
CA THR A 53 -2.76 -25.86 7.10
C THR A 53 -1.62 -26.80 7.50
N THR A 54 -0.40 -26.41 7.20
CA THR A 54 0.80 -27.17 7.55
C THR A 54 1.38 -26.71 8.89
N ASN A 55 2.30 -27.50 9.44
CA ASN A 55 3.10 -27.11 10.62
C ASN A 55 4.50 -26.60 10.24
N LYS A 56 4.74 -26.28 8.97
CA LYS A 56 6.01 -25.68 8.52
C LYS A 56 6.11 -24.25 9.05
N LYS A 57 7.34 -23.74 9.13
CA LYS A 57 7.54 -22.31 9.28
C LYS A 57 7.00 -21.60 8.06
N LYS A 58 6.16 -20.62 8.26
CA LYS A 58 5.45 -19.95 7.16
C LYS A 58 5.50 -18.44 7.29
N VAL A 59 5.57 -17.80 6.14
CA VAL A 59 5.54 -16.35 6.01
C VAL A 59 4.47 -15.97 5.01
N VAL A 60 3.64 -15.03 5.39
CA VAL A 60 2.63 -14.43 4.50
C VAL A 60 3.21 -13.17 3.86
N VAL A 61 3.12 -13.09 2.55
CA VAL A 61 3.42 -11.88 1.77
C VAL A 61 2.10 -11.29 1.29
N ILE A 62 1.86 -10.00 1.58
CA ILE A 62 0.66 -9.31 1.12
C ILE A 62 1.02 -8.47 -0.10
N GLY A 63 0.33 -8.72 -1.20
CA GLY A 63 0.55 -8.04 -2.48
C GLY A 63 -0.07 -6.65 -2.57
N SER A 64 0.06 -6.06 -3.77
CA SER A 64 -0.39 -4.69 -4.05
C SER A 64 -1.88 -4.59 -4.37
N GLY A 65 -2.52 -5.71 -4.70
CA GLY A 65 -3.84 -5.69 -5.33
C GLY A 65 -3.79 -5.25 -6.80
N PRO A 66 -4.91 -4.82 -7.37
CA PRO A 66 -4.94 -4.31 -8.74
C PRO A 66 -4.06 -3.08 -8.91
N ASN A 67 -3.34 -3.02 -10.03
CA ASN A 67 -2.50 -1.88 -10.35
C ASN A 67 -3.34 -0.63 -10.54
N ARG A 68 -2.87 0.49 -9.99
CA ARG A 68 -3.48 1.81 -10.14
C ARG A 68 -2.70 2.63 -11.15
N ILE A 69 -3.34 3.64 -11.75
CA ILE A 69 -2.64 4.59 -12.60
C ILE A 69 -1.48 5.23 -11.83
N GLY A 70 -0.28 5.17 -12.38
CA GLY A 70 0.94 5.67 -11.76
C GLY A 70 1.67 4.67 -10.86
N GLN A 71 1.18 3.44 -10.74
CA GLN A 71 1.91 2.32 -10.12
C GLN A 71 2.52 1.45 -11.22
N GLY A 72 3.76 1.04 -11.02
CA GLY A 72 4.45 0.12 -11.89
C GLY A 72 4.38 -1.33 -11.40
N ILE A 73 5.00 -2.23 -12.15
CA ILE A 73 5.08 -3.66 -11.86
C ILE A 73 6.07 -3.98 -10.72
N GLU A 74 6.88 -3.03 -10.30
CA GLU A 74 7.94 -3.21 -9.31
C GLU A 74 7.45 -3.80 -8.00
N PHE A 75 6.25 -3.45 -7.54
CA PHE A 75 5.68 -4.01 -6.31
C PHE A 75 5.37 -5.50 -6.44
N ASP A 76 4.88 -5.93 -7.60
CA ASP A 76 4.64 -7.34 -7.85
C ASP A 76 5.96 -8.10 -7.99
N TYR A 77 6.91 -7.53 -8.70
CA TYR A 77 8.27 -8.07 -8.86
C TYR A 77 8.95 -8.28 -7.50
N CYS A 78 8.87 -7.30 -6.59
CA CYS A 78 9.39 -7.45 -5.23
C CYS A 78 8.70 -8.58 -4.47
N CYS A 79 7.39 -8.75 -4.61
CA CYS A 79 6.66 -9.87 -4.00
C CYS A 79 7.16 -11.22 -4.53
N VAL A 80 7.36 -11.37 -5.84
CA VAL A 80 7.88 -12.60 -6.46
C VAL A 80 9.25 -12.97 -5.91
N HIS A 81 10.18 -12.00 -5.86
CA HIS A 81 11.52 -12.24 -5.30
C HIS A 81 11.49 -12.54 -3.82
N GLY A 82 10.64 -11.87 -3.04
CA GLY A 82 10.43 -12.17 -1.63
C GLY A 82 9.95 -13.61 -1.42
N ILE A 83 8.97 -14.06 -2.20
CA ILE A 83 8.44 -15.43 -2.17
C ILE A 83 9.52 -16.44 -2.55
N SER A 84 10.26 -16.21 -3.63
CA SER A 84 11.35 -17.09 -4.06
C SER A 84 12.40 -17.26 -2.95
N SER A 85 12.84 -16.15 -2.36
CA SER A 85 13.80 -16.15 -1.26
C SER A 85 13.28 -16.91 -0.04
N LEU A 86 12.00 -16.79 0.31
CA LEU A 86 11.39 -17.54 1.41
C LEU A 86 11.43 -19.04 1.14
N LYS A 87 11.02 -19.47 -0.06
CA LYS A 87 11.03 -20.90 -0.47
C LYS A 87 12.44 -21.46 -0.46
N GLU A 88 13.44 -20.73 -0.99
CA GLU A 88 14.84 -21.13 -0.98
C GLU A 88 15.41 -21.31 0.45
N ASN A 89 14.88 -20.54 1.42
CA ASN A 89 15.26 -20.66 2.83
C ASN A 89 14.37 -21.63 3.63
N GLY A 90 13.53 -22.42 2.96
CA GLY A 90 12.74 -23.50 3.56
C GLY A 90 11.49 -23.07 4.28
N PHE A 91 11.01 -21.84 4.08
CA PHE A 91 9.72 -21.40 4.55
C PHE A 91 8.59 -21.81 3.59
N GLU A 92 7.42 -22.07 4.12
CA GLU A 92 6.20 -22.10 3.32
C GLU A 92 5.80 -20.65 3.02
N ALA A 93 5.85 -20.27 1.75
CA ALA A 93 5.54 -18.93 1.30
C ALA A 93 4.07 -18.83 0.89
N ILE A 94 3.31 -17.99 1.59
CA ILE A 94 1.90 -17.78 1.37
C ILE A 94 1.69 -16.38 0.82
N MET A 95 1.01 -16.27 -0.33
CA MET A 95 0.65 -15.00 -0.94
C MET A 95 -0.81 -14.66 -0.66
N ILE A 96 -1.10 -13.41 -0.34
CA ILE A 96 -2.46 -12.85 -0.37
C ILE A 96 -2.47 -11.73 -1.42
N ASN A 97 -3.28 -11.88 -2.46
CA ASN A 97 -3.43 -10.85 -3.49
C ASN A 97 -4.83 -10.92 -4.12
N SER A 98 -5.30 -9.79 -4.63
CA SER A 98 -6.58 -9.67 -5.34
C SER A 98 -6.42 -9.40 -6.85
N ASN A 99 -5.18 -9.32 -7.35
CA ASN A 99 -4.92 -9.16 -8.77
C ASN A 99 -4.73 -10.55 -9.40
N PRO A 100 -5.63 -11.01 -10.28
CA PRO A 100 -5.50 -12.34 -10.89
C PRO A 100 -4.52 -12.37 -12.07
N GLU A 101 -4.08 -11.21 -12.56
CA GLU A 101 -3.24 -11.09 -13.77
C GLU A 101 -1.90 -10.44 -13.44
N THR A 102 -1.11 -11.11 -12.61
CA THR A 102 0.24 -10.65 -12.28
C THR A 102 1.12 -11.84 -11.87
N VAL A 103 2.43 -11.69 -11.95
CA VAL A 103 3.38 -12.80 -11.77
C VAL A 103 3.36 -13.36 -10.35
N SER A 104 3.13 -12.54 -9.32
CA SER A 104 3.02 -13.02 -7.94
C SER A 104 1.83 -13.97 -7.71
N THR A 105 0.87 -13.97 -8.61
CA THR A 105 -0.31 -14.84 -8.57
C THR A 105 -0.25 -16.00 -9.57
N ASP A 106 0.90 -16.21 -10.23
CA ASP A 106 1.12 -17.40 -11.04
C ASP A 106 1.17 -18.66 -10.17
N TYR A 107 0.71 -19.78 -10.74
CA TYR A 107 0.49 -21.05 -10.01
C TYR A 107 1.77 -21.68 -9.42
N ASP A 108 2.94 -21.31 -9.89
CA ASP A 108 4.23 -21.82 -9.47
C ASP A 108 5.02 -20.85 -8.57
N THR A 109 4.49 -19.66 -8.31
CA THR A 109 5.16 -18.64 -7.51
C THR A 109 5.11 -18.98 -6.02
N ALA A 110 3.95 -18.99 -5.39
CA ALA A 110 3.78 -19.26 -3.97
C ALA A 110 3.38 -20.71 -3.69
N ASP A 111 3.64 -21.21 -2.47
CA ASP A 111 3.14 -22.53 -2.04
C ASP A 111 1.63 -22.50 -1.85
N LYS A 112 1.08 -21.36 -1.41
CA LYS A 112 -0.35 -21.08 -1.33
C LYS A 112 -0.62 -19.65 -1.76
N LEU A 113 -1.72 -19.45 -2.48
CA LEU A 113 -2.22 -18.16 -2.88
C LEU A 113 -3.68 -18.01 -2.46
N TYR A 114 -3.94 -17.00 -1.64
CA TYR A 114 -5.28 -16.58 -1.28
C TYR A 114 -5.71 -15.42 -2.19
N PHE A 115 -6.67 -15.68 -3.07
CA PHE A 115 -7.34 -14.64 -3.84
C PHE A 115 -8.40 -13.96 -2.97
N GLU A 116 -7.97 -12.95 -2.23
CA GLU A 116 -8.83 -12.23 -1.30
C GLU A 116 -8.67 -10.72 -1.49
N PRO A 117 -9.71 -9.93 -1.24
CA PRO A 117 -9.57 -8.49 -1.12
C PRO A 117 -8.55 -8.14 -0.04
N LEU A 118 -7.75 -7.10 -0.30
CA LEU A 118 -6.73 -6.64 0.65
C LEU A 118 -7.35 -5.70 1.70
N THR A 119 -8.49 -6.08 2.25
CA THR A 119 -9.11 -5.42 3.39
C THR A 119 -8.76 -6.16 4.69
N TRP A 120 -8.86 -5.45 5.82
CA TRP A 120 -8.46 -6.04 7.09
C TRP A 120 -9.21 -7.32 7.43
N ARG A 121 -10.50 -7.36 7.16
CA ARG A 121 -11.37 -8.51 7.46
C ARG A 121 -10.88 -9.79 6.78
N GLU A 122 -10.65 -9.73 5.48
CA GLU A 122 -10.21 -10.87 4.67
C GLU A 122 -8.79 -11.30 5.03
N VAL A 123 -7.88 -10.33 5.13
CA VAL A 123 -6.49 -10.59 5.53
C VAL A 123 -6.42 -11.21 6.93
N LYS A 124 -7.17 -10.66 7.91
CA LYS A 124 -7.25 -11.22 9.27
C LYS A 124 -7.73 -12.67 9.26
N SER A 125 -8.73 -12.99 8.44
CA SER A 125 -9.26 -14.36 8.33
C SER A 125 -8.18 -15.34 7.85
N VAL A 126 -7.41 -14.97 6.82
CA VAL A 126 -6.29 -15.79 6.34
C VAL A 126 -5.18 -15.92 7.40
N LEU A 127 -4.79 -14.81 8.06
CA LEU A 127 -3.76 -14.84 9.09
C LEU A 127 -4.16 -15.71 10.30
N ASN A 128 -5.41 -15.64 10.73
CA ASN A 128 -5.95 -16.48 11.81
C ASN A 128 -5.97 -17.96 11.44
N ARG A 129 -6.24 -18.28 10.16
CA ARG A 129 -6.23 -19.64 9.63
C ARG A 129 -4.81 -20.19 9.56
N GLU A 130 -3.92 -19.49 8.91
CA GLU A 130 -2.56 -19.96 8.62
C GLU A 130 -1.61 -19.83 9.81
N LYS A 131 -1.83 -18.87 10.70
CA LYS A 131 -0.99 -18.58 11.88
C LYS A 131 0.49 -18.47 11.51
N PRO A 132 0.85 -17.55 10.60
CA PRO A 132 2.21 -17.45 10.11
C PRO A 132 3.18 -16.99 11.20
N ASP A 133 4.46 -17.39 11.06
CA ASP A 133 5.55 -16.89 11.92
C ASP A 133 5.79 -15.39 11.69
N SER A 134 5.56 -14.92 10.47
CA SER A 134 5.73 -13.51 10.10
C SER A 134 4.85 -13.10 8.92
N VAL A 135 4.61 -11.80 8.81
CA VAL A 135 3.90 -11.16 7.69
C VAL A 135 4.79 -10.10 7.06
N ILE A 136 4.98 -10.14 5.74
CA ILE A 136 5.70 -9.14 4.96
C ILE A 136 4.67 -8.23 4.29
N ILE A 137 4.77 -6.91 4.53
CA ILE A 137 3.84 -5.91 4.03
C ILE A 137 4.50 -4.82 3.18
N GLN A 138 5.83 -4.73 3.16
CA GLN A 138 6.53 -3.65 2.47
C GLN A 138 6.71 -3.89 0.96
N LEU A 139 6.64 -5.15 0.52
CA LEU A 139 6.86 -5.51 -0.88
C LEU A 139 5.68 -5.15 -1.80
N GLY A 140 4.47 -5.07 -1.26
CA GLY A 140 3.24 -4.77 -2.00
C GLY A 140 2.89 -3.28 -2.12
N GLY A 141 3.80 -2.38 -1.77
CA GLY A 141 3.57 -0.93 -1.81
C GLY A 141 2.57 -0.44 -0.77
N GLN A 142 1.85 0.63 -1.10
CA GLN A 142 1.00 1.36 -0.15
C GLN A 142 -0.23 0.59 0.36
N THR A 143 -0.71 -0.38 -0.41
CA THR A 143 -1.93 -1.12 -0.03
C THR A 143 -1.74 -1.95 1.23
N PRO A 144 -0.74 -2.84 1.32
CA PRO A 144 -0.52 -3.62 2.53
C PRO A 144 0.03 -2.79 3.71
N LEU A 145 0.74 -1.69 3.46
CA LEU A 145 1.23 -0.81 4.53
C LEU A 145 0.08 -0.24 5.38
N LYS A 146 -1.07 0.05 4.77
CA LYS A 146 -2.26 0.50 5.50
C LYS A 146 -2.80 -0.52 6.52
N LEU A 147 -2.45 -1.79 6.36
CA LEU A 147 -2.85 -2.87 7.28
C LEU A 147 -1.89 -3.03 8.47
N ALA A 148 -0.73 -2.38 8.46
CA ALA A 148 0.33 -2.54 9.46
C ALA A 148 -0.16 -2.41 10.90
N LYS A 149 -0.95 -1.36 11.18
CA LYS A 149 -1.50 -1.11 12.53
C LYS A 149 -2.43 -2.23 12.99
N ASN A 150 -3.27 -2.72 12.11
CA ASN A 150 -4.22 -3.79 12.41
C ASN A 150 -3.51 -5.14 12.63
N ILE A 151 -2.53 -5.46 11.78
CA ILE A 151 -1.70 -6.67 11.89
C ILE A 151 -0.95 -6.69 13.22
N SER A 152 -0.29 -5.58 13.56
CA SER A 152 0.45 -5.44 14.82
C SER A 152 -0.46 -5.51 16.05
N LYS A 153 -1.63 -4.86 16.00
CA LYS A 153 -2.63 -4.86 17.10
C LYS A 153 -3.16 -6.25 17.42
N GLU A 154 -3.31 -7.10 16.42
CA GLU A 154 -3.73 -8.51 16.61
C GLU A 154 -2.58 -9.44 17.03
N GLY A 155 -1.36 -8.91 17.17
CA GLY A 155 -0.21 -9.65 17.68
C GLY A 155 0.55 -10.45 16.62
N PHE A 156 0.29 -10.26 15.34
CA PHE A 156 1.09 -10.87 14.28
C PHE A 156 2.43 -10.14 14.13
N ASN A 157 3.48 -10.91 13.92
CA ASN A 157 4.81 -10.38 13.69
C ASN A 157 4.96 -9.83 12.27
N ILE A 158 5.32 -8.55 12.15
CA ILE A 158 5.67 -7.94 10.87
C ILE A 158 7.17 -8.11 10.66
N ALA A 159 7.56 -8.80 9.58
CA ALA A 159 8.96 -8.92 9.19
C ALA A 159 9.41 -7.69 8.41
N GLY A 160 10.66 -7.28 8.62
CA GLY A 160 11.24 -6.08 8.03
C GLY A 160 11.18 -4.88 8.99
N SER A 161 10.79 -3.71 8.50
CA SER A 161 10.72 -2.50 9.32
C SER A 161 9.60 -2.58 10.35
N SER A 162 9.87 -2.09 11.54
CA SER A 162 8.87 -2.03 12.61
C SER A 162 7.76 -1.02 12.30
N LEU A 163 6.59 -1.19 12.96
CA LEU A 163 5.48 -0.25 12.79
C LEU A 163 5.88 1.20 13.09
N ASP A 164 6.68 1.44 14.13
CA ASP A 164 7.19 2.78 14.47
C ASP A 164 8.03 3.38 13.36
N VAL A 165 8.84 2.59 12.68
CA VAL A 165 9.64 3.05 11.52
C VAL A 165 8.74 3.34 10.33
N ILE A 166 7.76 2.46 10.06
CA ILE A 166 6.79 2.67 8.99
C ILE A 166 6.01 3.98 9.22
N ASP A 167 5.48 4.18 10.42
CA ASP A 167 4.74 5.41 10.76
C ASP A 167 5.62 6.67 10.61
N LYS A 168 6.89 6.61 11.04
CA LYS A 168 7.84 7.74 10.89
C LYS A 168 8.21 8.06 9.45
N THR A 169 8.21 7.08 8.58
CA THR A 169 8.57 7.29 7.16
C THR A 169 7.38 7.66 6.29
N GLU A 170 6.18 7.22 6.66
CA GLU A 170 4.94 7.56 5.93
C GLU A 170 4.35 8.92 6.33
N ASP A 171 4.54 9.33 7.58
CA ASP A 171 4.08 10.63 8.07
C ASP A 171 5.11 11.71 7.77
N ARG A 172 4.70 12.76 7.04
CA ARG A 172 5.60 13.83 6.58
C ARG A 172 6.22 14.62 7.72
N ASP A 173 5.44 14.96 8.72
CA ASP A 173 5.92 15.77 9.85
C ASP A 173 6.92 14.96 10.67
N LEU A 174 6.65 13.68 10.89
CA LEU A 174 7.56 12.77 11.57
C LEU A 174 8.84 12.53 10.75
N PHE A 175 8.71 12.37 9.42
CA PHE A 175 9.87 12.21 8.53
C PHE A 175 10.73 13.48 8.48
N GLN A 176 10.11 14.66 8.36
CA GLN A 176 10.83 15.91 8.39
C GLN A 176 11.60 16.10 9.70
N LYS A 177 10.96 15.78 10.84
CA LYS A 177 11.60 15.78 12.14
C LYS A 177 12.78 14.81 12.21
N LEU A 178 12.59 13.59 11.70
CA LEU A 178 13.67 12.60 11.63
C LEU A 178 14.88 13.12 10.83
N CYS A 179 14.64 13.72 9.68
CA CYS A 179 15.70 14.31 8.87
C CYS A 179 16.42 15.45 9.59
N LEU A 180 15.69 16.33 10.27
CA LEU A 180 16.28 17.41 11.08
C LEU A 180 17.13 16.85 12.23
N ASP A 181 16.64 15.86 12.95
CA ASP A 181 17.35 15.20 14.06
C ASP A 181 18.65 14.52 13.59
N GLN A 182 18.67 14.05 12.35
CA GLN A 182 19.85 13.41 11.72
C GLN A 182 20.72 14.39 10.91
N ASN A 183 20.42 15.70 10.91
CA ASN A 183 21.08 16.72 10.10
C ASN A 183 21.06 16.41 8.58
N ILE A 184 20.03 15.75 8.10
CA ILE A 184 19.79 15.50 6.67
C ILE A 184 19.10 16.73 6.09
N ARG A 185 19.70 17.31 5.05
CA ARG A 185 19.13 18.46 4.36
C ARG A 185 17.90 18.02 3.54
N GLN A 186 16.87 18.83 3.61
CA GLN A 186 15.67 18.69 2.79
C GLN A 186 15.39 20.00 2.06
N PRO A 187 14.75 19.96 0.87
CA PRO A 187 14.17 21.15 0.27
C PRO A 187 13.18 21.81 1.23
N GLU A 188 13.09 23.12 1.21
CA GLU A 188 12.06 23.82 1.97
C GLU A 188 10.68 23.42 1.46
N SER A 189 9.76 23.14 2.38
CA SER A 189 8.42 22.68 2.06
C SER A 189 7.38 23.32 2.98
N LYS A 190 6.25 23.72 2.40
CA LYS A 190 5.11 24.29 3.12
C LYS A 190 3.80 23.68 2.64
N ILE A 191 2.80 23.73 3.49
CA ILE A 191 1.44 23.29 3.17
C ILE A 191 0.56 24.51 3.08
N ALA A 192 -0.14 24.67 1.96
CA ALA A 192 -1.12 25.74 1.74
C ALA A 192 -2.53 25.14 1.69
N LYS A 193 -3.44 25.64 2.51
CA LYS A 193 -4.84 25.21 2.58
C LYS A 193 -5.78 26.12 1.82
N ASN A 194 -5.28 27.28 1.41
CA ASN A 194 -5.98 28.30 0.64
C ASN A 194 -4.98 29.14 -0.16
N GLU A 195 -5.51 29.99 -1.03
CA GLU A 195 -4.73 30.82 -1.94
C GLU A 195 -3.77 31.79 -1.20
N ASN A 196 -4.21 32.40 -0.10
CA ASN A 196 -3.38 33.33 0.66
C ASN A 196 -2.15 32.61 1.24
N GLU A 197 -2.36 31.43 1.85
CA GLU A 197 -1.27 30.60 2.38
C GLU A 197 -0.33 30.13 1.27
N LEU A 198 -0.86 29.85 0.07
CA LEU A 198 -0.06 29.48 -1.10
C LEU A 198 0.87 30.63 -1.53
N VAL A 199 0.31 31.82 -1.68
CA VAL A 199 1.10 33.00 -2.06
C VAL A 199 2.17 33.34 -1.00
N GLU A 200 1.83 33.22 0.28
CA GLU A 200 2.82 33.40 1.36
C GLU A 200 3.91 32.32 1.31
N ALA A 201 3.54 31.05 1.15
CA ALA A 201 4.50 29.96 1.06
C ALA A 201 5.46 30.12 -0.13
N VAL A 202 4.94 30.50 -1.30
CA VAL A 202 5.77 30.76 -2.49
C VAL A 202 6.70 31.95 -2.28
N LYS A 203 6.23 33.04 -1.65
CA LYS A 203 7.08 34.21 -1.33
C LYS A 203 8.22 33.89 -0.37
N GLU A 204 7.97 33.02 0.60
CA GLU A 204 8.99 32.64 1.58
C GLU A 204 10.03 31.67 1.00
N ILE A 205 9.57 30.67 0.21
CA ILE A 205 10.46 29.67 -0.41
C ILE A 205 11.22 30.28 -1.59
N GLY A 206 10.54 31.12 -2.39
CA GLY A 206 11.08 31.68 -3.64
C GLY A 206 10.98 30.72 -4.81
N PHE A 207 10.86 31.29 -6.03
CA PHE A 207 10.85 30.52 -7.26
C PHE A 207 12.22 29.91 -7.62
N PRO A 208 12.27 28.74 -8.28
CA PRO A 208 11.13 27.91 -8.69
C PRO A 208 10.60 27.03 -7.56
N VAL A 209 9.28 26.78 -7.57
CA VAL A 209 8.62 25.88 -6.63
C VAL A 209 7.92 24.74 -7.36
N LEU A 210 7.83 23.58 -6.71
CA LEU A 210 7.02 22.46 -7.14
C LEU A 210 5.71 22.47 -6.35
N LEU A 211 4.59 22.58 -7.05
CA LEU A 211 3.25 22.47 -6.47
C LEU A 211 2.71 21.06 -6.63
N ARG A 212 2.25 20.49 -5.52
CA ARG A 212 1.71 19.13 -5.47
C ARG A 212 0.40 19.09 -4.70
N PRO A 213 -0.71 18.66 -5.31
CA PRO A 213 -1.93 18.34 -4.54
C PRO A 213 -1.66 17.15 -3.60
N SER A 214 -2.21 17.22 -2.38
CA SER A 214 -1.91 16.22 -1.32
C SER A 214 -2.45 14.81 -1.59
N TYR A 215 -3.45 14.66 -2.48
CA TYR A 215 -4.17 13.40 -2.70
C TYR A 215 -4.16 12.94 -4.15
N VAL A 216 -3.12 13.26 -4.93
CA VAL A 216 -3.00 12.78 -6.31
C VAL A 216 -2.00 11.65 -6.44
N LEU A 217 -2.35 10.65 -7.27
CA LEU A 217 -1.50 9.53 -7.64
C LEU A 217 -0.86 9.77 -9.01
N GLY A 218 0.39 9.31 -9.17
CA GLY A 218 1.07 9.33 -10.46
C GLY A 218 1.47 10.71 -10.97
N GLY A 219 1.77 11.65 -10.08
CA GLY A 219 2.24 13.00 -10.48
C GLY A 219 1.19 13.86 -11.18
N ARG A 220 -0.07 13.44 -11.21
CA ARG A 220 -1.16 14.21 -11.84
C ARG A 220 -1.31 15.55 -11.14
N ALA A 221 -1.40 16.63 -11.93
CA ALA A 221 -1.49 18.00 -11.46
C ALA A 221 -0.26 18.49 -10.65
N MET A 222 0.87 17.77 -10.64
CA MET A 222 2.14 18.32 -10.18
C MET A 222 2.70 19.28 -11.22
N ARG A 223 3.19 20.44 -10.79
CA ARG A 223 3.78 21.42 -11.71
C ARG A 223 4.90 22.20 -11.06
N VAL A 224 5.99 22.37 -11.79
CA VAL A 224 7.02 23.35 -11.45
C VAL A 224 6.54 24.72 -11.92
N VAL A 225 6.59 25.69 -11.03
CA VAL A 225 6.17 27.07 -11.24
C VAL A 225 7.39 27.97 -11.04
N GLN A 226 7.65 28.84 -12.03
CA GLN A 226 8.84 29.67 -12.06
C GLN A 226 8.55 31.17 -11.89
N SER A 227 7.29 31.57 -11.93
CA SER A 227 6.86 32.96 -11.80
C SER A 227 5.44 33.11 -11.24
N ASP A 228 5.10 34.32 -10.81
CA ASP A 228 3.73 34.63 -10.37
C ASP A 228 2.69 34.38 -11.47
N GLU A 229 3.02 34.68 -12.74
CA GLU A 229 2.13 34.42 -13.89
C GLU A 229 1.84 32.92 -14.06
N GLU A 230 2.86 32.07 -13.89
CA GLU A 230 2.68 30.60 -13.95
C GLU A 230 1.87 30.09 -12.74
N LEU A 231 2.00 30.72 -11.59
CA LEU A 231 1.24 30.42 -10.39
C LEU A 231 -0.26 30.71 -10.60
N GLU A 232 -0.60 31.90 -11.13
CA GLU A 232 -1.97 32.27 -11.46
C GLU A 232 -2.57 31.30 -12.48
N ASN A 233 -1.84 31.02 -13.57
CA ASN A 233 -2.29 30.04 -14.58
C ASN A 233 -2.53 28.64 -13.99
N TYR A 234 -1.72 28.22 -13.03
CA TYR A 234 -1.90 26.92 -12.37
C TYR A 234 -3.17 26.89 -11.50
N LEU A 235 -3.43 27.97 -10.75
CA LEU A 235 -4.65 28.10 -9.95
C LEU A 235 -5.90 28.10 -10.81
N ASP A 236 -5.87 28.80 -11.95
CA ASP A 236 -6.99 28.82 -12.91
C ASP A 236 -7.27 27.42 -13.48
N ILE A 237 -6.23 26.65 -13.79
CA ILE A 237 -6.37 25.27 -14.26
C ILE A 237 -7.00 24.38 -13.19
N LEU A 238 -6.57 24.49 -11.94
CA LEU A 238 -7.14 23.70 -10.84
C LEU A 238 -8.60 24.11 -10.56
N ALA A 239 -8.88 25.41 -10.56
CA ALA A 239 -10.24 25.93 -10.40
C ALA A 239 -11.18 25.47 -11.53
N SER A 240 -10.71 25.49 -12.77
CA SER A 240 -11.51 25.03 -13.93
C SER A 240 -11.76 23.52 -13.96
N ALA A 241 -10.94 22.74 -13.28
CA ALA A 241 -11.09 21.29 -13.17
C ALA A 241 -12.10 20.86 -12.08
N ASP A 242 -12.55 21.78 -11.25
CA ASP A 242 -13.53 21.56 -10.19
C ASP A 242 -14.88 22.21 -10.53
N GLU A 243 -15.98 21.51 -10.24
CA GLU A 243 -17.34 21.99 -10.50
C GLU A 243 -17.67 23.30 -9.75
N ASP A 244 -17.06 23.51 -8.57
CA ASP A 244 -17.27 24.72 -7.75
C ASP A 244 -16.18 25.78 -7.96
N GLY A 245 -15.21 25.56 -8.84
CA GLY A 245 -14.11 26.48 -9.12
C GLY A 245 -13.12 26.67 -7.96
N ASN A 246 -13.05 25.72 -7.03
CA ASN A 246 -12.16 25.80 -5.87
C ASN A 246 -10.92 24.91 -6.03
N PRO A 247 -9.73 25.48 -6.26
CA PRO A 247 -8.49 24.71 -6.44
C PRO A 247 -8.07 23.90 -5.19
N PHE A 248 -8.61 24.22 -4.01
CA PHE A 248 -8.30 23.56 -2.74
C PHE A 248 -9.35 22.54 -2.29
N LYS A 249 -10.40 22.28 -3.08
CA LYS A 249 -11.46 21.31 -2.74
C LYS A 249 -10.93 19.89 -2.57
N SER A 250 -9.97 19.52 -3.39
CA SER A 250 -9.31 18.20 -3.30
C SER A 250 -8.30 18.08 -2.16
N GLY A 251 -8.17 19.11 -1.33
CA GLY A 251 -7.25 19.15 -0.19
C GLY A 251 -6.16 20.20 -0.32
N PRO A 252 -5.25 20.28 0.66
CA PRO A 252 -4.17 21.23 0.66
C PRO A 252 -3.16 20.98 -0.46
N LEU A 253 -2.50 22.05 -0.91
CA LEU A 253 -1.37 22.02 -1.83
C LEU A 253 -0.06 22.02 -1.05
N LEU A 254 0.88 21.20 -1.49
CA LEU A 254 2.26 21.27 -1.04
C LEU A 254 3.04 22.20 -1.97
N VAL A 255 3.86 23.02 -1.36
CA VAL A 255 4.77 23.96 -2.00
C VAL A 255 6.17 23.53 -1.61
N ASP A 256 6.88 22.92 -2.52
CA ASP A 256 8.25 22.46 -2.28
C ASP A 256 9.23 23.32 -3.06
N GLN A 257 10.37 23.65 -2.46
CA GLN A 257 11.48 24.23 -3.18
C GLN A 257 11.92 23.31 -4.31
N PHE A 258 11.93 23.81 -5.53
CA PHE A 258 12.42 23.04 -6.68
C PHE A 258 13.91 23.28 -6.88
N LEU A 259 14.69 22.20 -6.74
CA LEU A 259 16.14 22.27 -6.91
C LEU A 259 16.50 22.21 -8.39
N THR A 260 17.23 23.21 -8.87
CA THR A 260 17.80 23.26 -10.23
C THR A 260 19.26 22.86 -10.23
N ASP A 261 19.78 22.46 -11.39
CA ASP A 261 21.18 22.09 -11.58
C ASP A 261 21.69 21.00 -10.61
N THR A 262 20.82 20.05 -10.32
CA THR A 262 21.12 18.91 -9.44
C THR A 262 21.22 17.61 -10.22
N ILE A 263 21.94 16.63 -9.64
CA ILE A 263 21.97 15.26 -10.14
C ILE A 263 21.12 14.43 -9.17
N GLU A 264 20.11 13.76 -9.71
CA GLU A 264 19.28 12.81 -8.95
C GLU A 264 20.05 11.50 -8.74
N ILE A 265 20.08 11.03 -7.51
CA ILE A 265 20.73 9.75 -7.14
C ILE A 265 19.79 9.03 -6.20
N ASP A 266 19.43 7.80 -6.58
CA ASP A 266 18.72 6.87 -5.70
C ASP A 266 19.74 6.01 -4.94
N VAL A 267 19.50 5.84 -3.64
CA VAL A 267 20.35 5.01 -2.78
C VAL A 267 19.46 4.05 -2.00
N ASP A 268 19.64 2.76 -2.24
CA ASP A 268 19.00 1.69 -1.48
C ASP A 268 19.97 1.10 -0.46
N LEU A 269 19.48 0.88 0.75
CA LEU A 269 20.23 0.29 1.84
C LEU A 269 19.48 -0.89 2.45
N ILE A 270 20.18 -2.00 2.64
CA ILE A 270 19.71 -3.14 3.41
C ILE A 270 20.62 -3.29 4.63
N SER A 271 20.04 -3.41 5.82
CA SER A 271 20.80 -3.61 7.06
C SER A 271 20.12 -4.65 7.96
N ASP A 272 20.92 -5.45 8.63
CA ASP A 272 20.46 -6.36 9.70
C ASP A 272 20.44 -5.69 11.09
N GLY A 273 20.68 -4.39 11.14
CA GLY A 273 20.77 -3.58 12.35
C GLY A 273 22.14 -3.63 13.04
N LYS A 274 23.15 -4.23 12.40
CA LYS A 274 24.54 -4.35 12.91
C LYS A 274 25.56 -3.78 11.94
N GLU A 275 25.32 -3.94 10.65
CA GLU A 275 26.18 -3.46 9.56
C GLU A 275 25.37 -2.57 8.60
#